data_cbcd273e8edff1e418684e069f9a5edc
#
_entry.id   cbcd273e8edff1e418684e069f9a5edc
#
_cell.length_a   1.000
_cell.length_b   1.000
_cell.length_c   1.000
_cell.angle_alpha   90.00
_cell.angle_beta   90.00
_cell.angle_gamma   90.00
#
_symmetry.space_group_name_H-M   'P 1'
#
loop_
_entity.id
_entity.type
_entity.pdbx_description
1 polymer ?
#
loop_
_entity_poly.entity_id
_entity_poly.type
_entity_poly.pdbx_seq_one_letter_code
_entity_poly.pdbx_strand_id
1 'polypeptide(L)'
;MKKNRLRVFMTVLATTMACAFLVVLSSVGFGIQKTITDITMSQQIVTEINVLGQENGKAVKKSDLEKYKNVKSVVERTQVYEPNKATLGNRTNEDSAIVLTNMKDEVKANMELDRGRVAKSENEIVVGYNFAKNLWTKKEADEYNKELKDHQDNVSDVEKPTGYTEDLLNKTIQLSISKTNNDTGKTEGTKTYDFKVVGITKKPSQEWMEDTNIFISDQFKKDFSKFLDLKGGNAEKSIKVYADKFDNVEQLTNDLSDDGYKVMSVTTELQGVNTFFLVFKIGLIFVGFIAVLISAIGIFNTMTMAVTERTQEIGIMKAIGASPSIIRRMFLMESAYIGILGSVIGIIISYGVSFAVNLAVPVILKAVGGKTGAEDLHYTFSYIPLSLVVIAVVICAGVAVISGMNPARKATKTNVLTALRREL
;
A
#
# COMPACT_ATOMS: atom_id res chain seq x y z
N MET A 1 -35.38 37.09 6.03
CA MET A 1 -34.94 35.70 5.81
C MET A 1 -35.97 34.71 5.21
N LYS A 2 -37.28 34.82 5.45
CA LYS A 2 -38.25 33.84 4.92
C LYS A 2 -38.42 33.85 3.39
N LYS A 3 -38.28 34.99 2.69
CA LYS A 3 -38.54 35.13 1.24
C LYS A 3 -37.46 34.53 0.31
N ASN A 4 -36.26 34.20 0.82
CA ASN A 4 -35.12 33.74 0.00
C ASN A 4 -34.53 32.37 0.42
N ARG A 5 -35.29 31.59 1.20
CA ARG A 5 -34.83 30.31 1.75
C ARG A 5 -34.40 29.31 0.65
N LEU A 6 -35.17 29.27 -0.44
CA LEU A 6 -34.87 28.34 -1.56
C LEU A 6 -33.54 28.67 -2.22
N ARG A 7 -33.21 29.96 -2.42
CA ARG A 7 -31.97 30.38 -3.07
C ARG A 7 -30.74 30.09 -2.20
N VAL A 8 -30.82 30.44 -0.90
CA VAL A 8 -29.76 30.12 0.05
C VAL A 8 -29.57 28.61 0.14
N PHE A 9 -30.66 27.85 0.18
CA PHE A 9 -30.60 26.37 0.15
C PHE A 9 -29.90 25.86 -1.11
N MET A 10 -30.26 26.36 -2.31
CA MET A 10 -29.62 25.96 -3.56
C MET A 10 -28.12 26.29 -3.58
N THR A 11 -27.72 27.43 -3.01
CA THR A 11 -26.30 27.81 -2.94
C THR A 11 -25.54 26.96 -1.95
N VAL A 12 -26.11 26.66 -0.79
CA VAL A 12 -25.53 25.75 0.19
C VAL A 12 -25.43 24.35 -0.42
N LEU A 13 -26.48 23.88 -1.12
CA LEU A 13 -26.45 22.58 -1.82
C LEU A 13 -25.33 22.50 -2.85
N ALA A 14 -25.16 23.53 -3.69
CA ALA A 14 -24.09 23.60 -4.68
C ALA A 14 -22.70 23.54 -4.01
N THR A 15 -22.52 24.28 -2.91
CA THR A 15 -21.24 24.24 -2.14
C THR A 15 -21.02 22.89 -1.47
N THR A 16 -22.08 22.28 -0.94
CA THR A 16 -22.07 20.93 -0.37
C THR A 16 -21.62 19.90 -1.41
N MET A 17 -22.25 19.92 -2.60
CA MET A 17 -21.89 19.00 -3.68
C MET A 17 -20.44 19.18 -4.15
N ALA A 18 -19.99 20.44 -4.29
CA ALA A 18 -18.63 20.73 -4.68
C ALA A 18 -17.60 20.24 -3.64
N CYS A 19 -17.88 20.49 -2.35
CA CYS A 19 -17.04 19.99 -1.26
C CYS A 19 -17.05 18.48 -1.19
N ALA A 20 -18.23 17.85 -1.26
CA ALA A 20 -18.35 16.39 -1.25
C ALA A 20 -17.59 15.75 -2.41
N PHE A 21 -17.70 16.31 -3.61
CA PHE A 21 -17.00 15.82 -4.79
C PHE A 21 -15.47 15.90 -4.63
N LEU A 22 -14.97 17.04 -4.12
CA LEU A 22 -13.55 17.22 -3.84
C LEU A 22 -13.04 16.18 -2.83
N VAL A 23 -13.76 16.00 -1.72
CA VAL A 23 -13.35 15.08 -0.65
C VAL A 23 -13.45 13.63 -1.10
N VAL A 24 -14.55 13.23 -1.75
CA VAL A 24 -14.75 11.85 -2.22
C VAL A 24 -13.69 11.46 -3.25
N LEU A 25 -13.45 12.29 -4.28
CA LEU A 25 -12.41 12.02 -5.27
C LEU A 25 -11.04 11.86 -4.63
N SER A 26 -10.66 12.82 -3.78
CA SER A 26 -9.36 12.78 -3.13
C SER A 26 -9.23 11.60 -2.17
N SER A 27 -10.32 11.19 -1.49
CA SER A 27 -10.32 10.07 -0.54
C SER A 27 -10.00 8.73 -1.19
N VAL A 28 -10.35 8.55 -2.47
CA VAL A 28 -9.97 7.35 -3.24
C VAL A 28 -8.45 7.28 -3.41
N GLY A 29 -7.79 8.39 -3.76
CA GLY A 29 -6.34 8.43 -3.88
C GLY A 29 -5.62 8.11 -2.54
N PHE A 30 -6.15 8.62 -1.42
CA PHE A 30 -5.62 8.29 -0.09
C PHE A 30 -5.91 6.84 0.31
N GLY A 31 -7.07 6.30 -0.05
CA GLY A 31 -7.45 4.91 0.26
C GLY A 31 -6.56 3.90 -0.47
N ILE A 32 -6.39 4.06 -1.78
CA ILE A 32 -5.54 3.17 -2.58
C ILE A 32 -4.08 3.27 -2.11
N GLN A 33 -3.55 4.48 -1.87
CA GLN A 33 -2.20 4.66 -1.34
C GLN A 33 -2.02 3.91 -0.01
N LYS A 34 -2.99 4.06 0.92
CA LYS A 34 -2.95 3.38 2.20
C LYS A 34 -2.92 1.87 2.02
N THR A 35 -3.79 1.32 1.18
CA THR A 35 -3.83 -0.13 0.88
C THR A 35 -2.50 -0.64 0.35
N ILE A 36 -1.92 0.06 -0.65
CA ILE A 36 -0.62 -0.35 -1.22
C ILE A 36 0.48 -0.27 -0.15
N THR A 37 0.50 0.80 0.66
CA THR A 37 1.47 0.95 1.75
C THR A 37 1.33 -0.18 2.77
N ASP A 38 0.11 -0.48 3.22
CA ASP A 38 -0.16 -1.52 4.21
C ASP A 38 0.23 -2.91 3.66
N ILE A 39 -0.05 -3.20 2.38
CA ILE A 39 0.37 -4.43 1.70
C ILE A 39 1.90 -4.49 1.63
N THR A 40 2.58 -3.45 1.15
CA THR A 40 4.05 -3.43 1.03
C THR A 40 4.72 -3.64 2.39
N MET A 41 4.23 -2.97 3.43
CA MET A 41 4.78 -3.14 4.78
C MET A 41 4.50 -4.52 5.39
N SER A 42 3.44 -5.20 4.98
CA SER A 42 3.10 -6.54 5.48
C SER A 42 3.85 -7.67 4.78
N GLN A 43 4.33 -7.44 3.55
CA GLN A 43 5.00 -8.46 2.74
C GLN A 43 6.49 -8.60 3.02
N GLN A 44 7.13 -7.59 3.57
CA GLN A 44 8.59 -7.54 3.76
C GLN A 44 8.96 -7.32 5.23
N ILE A 45 10.14 -7.80 5.60
CA ILE A 45 10.74 -7.41 6.88
C ILE A 45 11.14 -5.94 6.75
N VAL A 46 10.42 -5.07 7.43
CA VAL A 46 10.54 -3.60 7.29
C VAL A 46 11.95 -3.04 7.53
N THR A 47 12.84 -3.80 8.15
CA THR A 47 14.24 -3.44 8.37
C THR A 47 15.20 -4.00 7.32
N GLU A 48 14.69 -4.74 6.32
CA GLU A 48 15.48 -5.39 5.28
C GLU A 48 15.81 -4.42 4.14
N ILE A 49 17.06 -4.44 3.70
CA ILE A 49 17.59 -3.75 2.52
C ILE A 49 18.23 -4.78 1.62
N ASN A 50 17.69 -4.98 0.44
CA ASN A 50 18.24 -5.88 -0.56
C ASN A 50 19.38 -5.19 -1.31
N VAL A 51 20.56 -5.81 -1.36
CA VAL A 51 21.72 -5.32 -2.12
C VAL A 51 21.80 -6.08 -3.44
N LEU A 52 21.43 -5.41 -4.52
CA LEU A 52 21.36 -5.99 -5.87
C LEU A 52 22.73 -6.04 -6.58
N GLY A 53 23.71 -5.25 -6.11
CA GLY A 53 25.04 -5.17 -6.70
C GLY A 53 25.74 -3.86 -6.42
N GLN A 54 26.83 -3.60 -7.17
CA GLN A 54 27.52 -2.32 -7.19
C GLN A 54 27.51 -1.73 -8.60
N GLU A 55 27.46 -0.39 -8.72
CA GLU A 55 27.46 0.31 -10.00
C GLU A 55 28.73 0.03 -10.85
N ASN A 56 29.87 -0.17 -10.17
CA ASN A 56 31.15 -0.48 -10.80
C ASN A 56 31.29 -1.95 -11.24
N GLY A 57 30.25 -2.78 -11.05
CA GLY A 57 30.24 -4.19 -11.39
C GLY A 57 31.11 -5.10 -10.49
N LYS A 58 31.68 -4.55 -9.41
CA LYS A 58 32.43 -5.36 -8.45
C LYS A 58 31.52 -6.25 -7.61
N ALA A 59 32.05 -7.40 -7.22
CA ALA A 59 31.31 -8.29 -6.31
C ALA A 59 31.12 -7.64 -4.94
N VAL A 60 29.88 -7.64 -4.46
CA VAL A 60 29.55 -7.16 -3.11
C VAL A 60 30.14 -8.09 -2.07
N LYS A 61 30.85 -7.52 -1.08
CA LYS A 61 31.43 -8.27 0.03
C LYS A 61 30.65 -7.97 1.32
N LYS A 62 30.23 -9.01 2.01
CA LYS A 62 29.55 -8.91 3.30
C LYS A 62 30.29 -8.03 4.30
N SER A 63 31.65 -8.20 4.39
CA SER A 63 32.52 -7.46 5.31
C SER A 63 32.51 -5.94 5.11
N ASP A 64 32.20 -5.47 3.90
CA ASP A 64 32.17 -4.04 3.61
C ASP A 64 30.82 -3.43 4.06
N LEU A 65 29.75 -4.19 3.94
CA LEU A 65 28.41 -3.80 4.39
C LEU A 65 28.26 -3.81 5.92
N GLU A 66 28.96 -4.71 6.61
CA GLU A 66 28.94 -4.80 8.08
C GLU A 66 29.59 -3.58 8.78
N LYS A 67 30.33 -2.73 8.05
CA LYS A 67 30.99 -1.53 8.60
C LYS A 67 30.06 -0.33 8.73
N TYR A 68 28.91 -0.34 8.06
CA TYR A 68 27.99 0.79 8.12
C TYR A 68 27.34 0.92 9.49
N LYS A 69 27.14 2.16 9.90
CA LYS A 69 26.41 2.48 11.13
C LYS A 69 24.96 1.99 10.99
N ASN A 70 24.38 1.54 12.11
CA ASN A 70 23.01 1.05 12.21
C ASN A 70 22.75 -0.29 11.47
N VAL A 71 23.80 -0.97 11.01
CA VAL A 71 23.67 -2.35 10.50
C VAL A 71 23.60 -3.31 11.67
N LYS A 72 22.52 -4.06 11.76
CA LYS A 72 22.32 -5.13 12.75
C LYS A 72 22.91 -6.45 12.32
N SER A 73 22.67 -6.81 11.05
CA SER A 73 23.15 -8.05 10.44
C SER A 73 23.24 -7.90 8.93
N VAL A 74 24.16 -8.63 8.33
CA VAL A 74 24.24 -8.83 6.88
C VAL A 74 24.10 -10.31 6.62
N VAL A 75 23.08 -10.70 5.89
CA VAL A 75 22.78 -12.10 5.53
C VAL A 75 23.11 -12.34 4.06
N GLU A 76 23.92 -13.34 3.80
CA GLU A 76 24.18 -13.85 2.46
C GLU A 76 23.34 -15.11 2.28
N ARG A 77 22.46 -15.13 1.29
CA ARG A 77 21.68 -16.29 0.88
C ARG A 77 22.12 -16.74 -0.50
N THR A 78 22.22 -18.04 -0.71
CA THR A 78 22.42 -18.63 -2.03
C THR A 78 21.23 -19.52 -2.30
N GLN A 79 20.36 -19.09 -3.20
CA GLN A 79 19.20 -19.86 -3.63
C GLN A 79 19.61 -20.79 -4.76
N VAL A 80 19.25 -22.06 -4.64
CA VAL A 80 19.57 -23.11 -5.63
C VAL A 80 18.29 -23.44 -6.40
N TYR A 81 18.38 -23.38 -7.72
CA TYR A 81 17.24 -23.58 -8.64
C TYR A 81 17.23 -24.96 -9.30
N GLU A 82 18.09 -25.87 -8.87
CA GLU A 82 18.09 -27.23 -9.41
C GLU A 82 16.87 -28.03 -8.95
N PRO A 83 16.38 -28.95 -9.79
CA PRO A 83 15.27 -29.82 -9.41
C PRO A 83 15.60 -30.59 -8.15
N ASN A 84 14.70 -30.54 -7.20
CA ASN A 84 14.87 -31.19 -5.92
C ASN A 84 13.59 -31.90 -5.49
N LYS A 85 13.75 -32.87 -4.60
CA LYS A 85 12.66 -33.66 -4.07
C LYS A 85 12.89 -33.90 -2.58
N ALA A 86 12.04 -33.31 -1.76
CA ALA A 86 12.03 -33.55 -0.34
C ALA A 86 11.02 -34.68 0.00
N THR A 87 11.48 -35.73 0.65
CA THR A 87 10.70 -36.94 0.93
C THR A 87 10.54 -37.18 2.43
N LEU A 88 9.32 -37.42 2.86
CA LEU A 88 8.96 -37.85 4.21
C LEU A 88 8.06 -39.08 4.14
N GLY A 89 8.60 -40.26 4.41
CA GLY A 89 7.90 -41.53 4.26
C GLY A 89 7.45 -41.76 2.81
N ASN A 90 6.14 -41.79 2.57
CA ASN A 90 5.53 -41.94 1.24
C ASN A 90 5.09 -40.64 0.59
N ARG A 91 5.41 -39.48 1.18
CA ARG A 91 5.04 -38.14 0.72
C ARG A 91 6.26 -37.42 0.18
N THR A 92 6.05 -36.59 -0.85
CA THR A 92 7.10 -35.83 -1.52
C THR A 92 6.67 -34.40 -1.78
N ASN A 93 7.63 -33.46 -1.69
CA ASN A 93 7.50 -32.09 -2.13
C ASN A 93 8.59 -31.83 -3.18
N GLU A 94 8.20 -31.38 -4.36
CA GLU A 94 9.09 -31.10 -5.50
C GLU A 94 9.22 -29.60 -5.81
N ASP A 95 8.42 -28.74 -5.13
CA ASP A 95 8.34 -27.29 -5.36
C ASP A 95 9.05 -26.45 -4.27
N SER A 96 10.09 -27.00 -3.66
CA SER A 96 10.80 -26.28 -2.60
C SER A 96 12.02 -25.54 -3.14
N ALA A 97 12.18 -24.27 -2.78
CA ALA A 97 13.43 -23.55 -3.03
C ALA A 97 14.44 -23.83 -1.92
N ILE A 98 15.64 -24.26 -2.32
CA ILE A 98 16.75 -24.51 -1.38
C ILE A 98 17.51 -23.22 -1.17
N VAL A 99 17.64 -22.77 0.08
CA VAL A 99 18.34 -21.55 0.48
C VAL A 99 19.50 -21.92 1.40
N LEU A 100 20.73 -21.74 0.92
CA LEU A 100 21.94 -21.88 1.71
C LEU A 100 22.22 -20.56 2.41
N THR A 101 22.27 -20.57 3.74
CA THR A 101 22.44 -19.36 4.55
C THR A 101 23.16 -19.63 5.85
N ASN A 102 23.75 -18.57 6.45
CA ASN A 102 24.31 -18.64 7.77
C ASN A 102 23.22 -18.44 8.83
N MET A 103 22.90 -19.50 9.57
CA MET A 103 21.81 -19.45 10.56
C MET A 103 22.07 -18.47 11.71
N LYS A 104 23.32 -18.16 12.06
CA LYS A 104 23.64 -17.16 13.09
C LYS A 104 23.30 -15.74 12.62
N ASP A 105 23.51 -15.47 11.33
CA ASP A 105 23.19 -14.17 10.76
C ASP A 105 21.67 -14.02 10.57
N GLU A 106 20.97 -15.10 10.21
CA GLU A 106 19.49 -15.12 10.15
C GLU A 106 18.85 -14.85 11.52
N VAL A 107 19.40 -15.41 12.60
CA VAL A 107 18.95 -15.10 13.98
C VAL A 107 19.13 -13.61 14.30
N LYS A 108 20.29 -13.03 13.96
CA LYS A 108 20.55 -11.60 14.15
C LYS A 108 19.61 -10.74 13.30
N ALA A 109 19.25 -11.21 12.11
CA ALA A 109 18.30 -10.58 11.19
C ALA A 109 16.83 -10.68 11.64
N ASN A 110 16.56 -11.27 12.82
CA ASN A 110 15.21 -11.54 13.34
C ASN A 110 14.41 -12.49 12.46
N MET A 111 15.03 -13.59 12.00
CA MET A 111 14.25 -14.67 11.37
C MET A 111 13.15 -15.12 12.32
N GLU A 112 11.89 -14.88 11.95
CA GLU A 112 10.73 -15.22 12.75
C GLU A 112 10.28 -16.66 12.45
N LEU A 113 10.04 -17.41 13.51
CA LEU A 113 9.53 -18.78 13.43
C LEU A 113 8.12 -18.86 13.99
N ASP A 114 7.28 -19.69 13.38
CA ASP A 114 5.97 -20.08 13.92
C ASP A 114 6.17 -21.10 15.04
N ARG A 115 7.03 -22.11 14.79
CA ARG A 115 7.32 -23.17 15.74
C ARG A 115 8.77 -23.65 15.65
N GLY A 116 9.26 -24.21 16.76
CA GLY A 116 10.59 -24.80 16.83
C GLY A 116 11.70 -23.79 17.13
N ARG A 117 12.85 -24.02 16.57
CA ARG A 117 14.06 -23.20 16.73
C ARG A 117 14.87 -23.13 15.45
N VAL A 118 15.79 -22.19 15.38
CA VAL A 118 16.76 -22.10 14.28
C VAL A 118 17.76 -23.27 14.35
N ALA A 119 18.23 -23.75 13.20
CA ALA A 119 19.20 -24.82 13.09
C ALA A 119 20.54 -24.46 13.79
N LYS A 120 21.07 -25.37 14.57
CA LYS A 120 22.34 -25.22 15.30
C LYS A 120 23.43 -26.16 14.76
N SER A 121 23.07 -27.23 14.08
CA SER A 121 23.97 -28.18 13.45
C SER A 121 23.75 -28.24 11.94
N GLU A 122 24.73 -28.77 11.22
CA GLU A 122 24.69 -28.86 9.76
C GLU A 122 23.49 -29.68 9.26
N ASN A 123 23.17 -30.78 9.92
CA ASN A 123 22.07 -31.68 9.53
C ASN A 123 20.69 -31.21 9.99
N GLU A 124 20.60 -30.01 10.55
CA GLU A 124 19.32 -29.39 10.94
C GLU A 124 18.90 -28.36 9.90
N ILE A 125 17.62 -28.32 9.60
CA ILE A 125 17.02 -27.36 8.67
C ILE A 125 15.84 -26.65 9.28
N VAL A 126 15.57 -25.46 8.75
CA VAL A 126 14.31 -24.72 8.94
C VAL A 126 13.55 -24.78 7.63
N VAL A 127 12.25 -25.02 7.69
CA VAL A 127 11.40 -25.08 6.49
C VAL A 127 10.35 -23.98 6.51
N GLY A 128 9.89 -23.60 5.34
CA GLY A 128 8.85 -22.62 5.15
C GLY A 128 7.50 -23.08 5.74
N TYR A 129 6.68 -22.13 6.12
CA TYR A 129 5.38 -22.39 6.76
C TYR A 129 4.48 -23.33 5.94
N ASN A 130 4.49 -23.17 4.62
CA ASN A 130 3.66 -23.96 3.71
C ASN A 130 4.34 -25.25 3.23
N PHE A 131 5.56 -25.53 3.67
CA PHE A 131 6.32 -26.71 3.22
C PHE A 131 5.56 -28.03 3.44
N ALA A 132 4.93 -28.22 4.62
CA ALA A 132 4.17 -29.42 4.94
C ALA A 132 2.94 -29.60 4.04
N LYS A 133 2.30 -28.49 3.62
CA LYS A 133 1.11 -28.53 2.75
C LYS A 133 1.43 -29.07 1.34
N ASN A 134 2.69 -28.95 0.92
CA ASN A 134 3.15 -29.43 -0.38
C ASN A 134 3.81 -30.82 -0.31
N LEU A 135 3.79 -31.50 0.85
CA LEU A 135 4.16 -32.90 1.00
C LEU A 135 2.99 -33.81 0.62
N TRP A 136 2.97 -34.27 -0.62
CA TRP A 136 1.87 -35.08 -1.16
C TRP A 136 2.26 -36.53 -1.36
N THR A 137 1.31 -37.43 -1.24
CA THR A 137 1.47 -38.81 -1.73
C THR A 137 1.46 -38.80 -3.26
N LYS A 138 2.03 -39.82 -3.87
CA LYS A 138 2.00 -39.97 -5.33
C LYS A 138 0.58 -39.90 -5.89
N LYS A 139 -0.40 -40.49 -5.19
CA LYS A 139 -1.80 -40.47 -5.59
C LYS A 139 -2.39 -39.06 -5.58
N GLU A 140 -2.16 -38.29 -4.51
CA GLU A 140 -2.61 -36.90 -4.40
C GLU A 140 -1.99 -36.02 -5.50
N ALA A 141 -0.70 -36.20 -5.78
CA ALA A 141 0.00 -35.47 -6.84
C ALA A 141 -0.54 -35.82 -8.25
N ASP A 142 -0.77 -37.10 -8.53
CA ASP A 142 -1.30 -37.56 -9.81
C ASP A 142 -2.74 -37.07 -10.04
N GLU A 143 -3.58 -37.09 -9.00
CA GLU A 143 -4.96 -36.56 -9.04
C GLU A 143 -4.96 -35.05 -9.29
N TYR A 144 -4.17 -34.29 -8.55
CA TYR A 144 -4.04 -32.84 -8.74
C TYR A 144 -3.56 -32.47 -10.14
N ASN A 145 -2.51 -33.15 -10.63
CA ASN A 145 -1.98 -32.92 -11.98
C ASN A 145 -2.99 -33.27 -13.08
N LYS A 146 -3.87 -34.23 -12.83
CA LYS A 146 -4.95 -34.56 -13.76
C LYS A 146 -6.02 -33.45 -13.79
N GLU A 147 -6.46 -32.99 -12.62
CA GLU A 147 -7.42 -31.91 -12.51
C GLU A 147 -6.90 -30.61 -13.15
N LEU A 148 -5.61 -30.29 -12.97
CA LEU A 148 -4.98 -29.13 -13.65
C LEU A 148 -5.02 -29.24 -15.18
N LYS A 149 -4.89 -30.46 -15.74
CA LYS A 149 -4.98 -30.67 -17.19
C LYS A 149 -6.41 -30.58 -17.71
N ASP A 150 -7.36 -31.01 -16.91
CA ASP A 150 -8.79 -30.96 -17.26
C ASP A 150 -9.37 -29.53 -17.13
N HIS A 151 -8.73 -28.66 -16.33
CA HIS A 151 -9.16 -27.25 -16.10
C HIS A 151 -8.16 -26.23 -16.65
N GLN A 152 -7.57 -26.45 -17.84
CA GLN A 152 -6.55 -25.58 -18.45
C GLN A 152 -6.94 -24.09 -18.54
N ASP A 153 -8.22 -23.79 -18.68
CA ASP A 153 -8.74 -22.42 -18.79
C ASP A 153 -8.99 -21.74 -17.45
N ASN A 154 -9.04 -22.50 -16.32
CA ASN A 154 -9.34 -21.99 -14.98
C ASN A 154 -8.55 -22.75 -13.90
N VAL A 155 -7.22 -22.64 -13.94
CA VAL A 155 -6.31 -23.29 -12.96
C VAL A 155 -6.57 -22.87 -11.52
N SER A 156 -7.14 -21.68 -11.32
CA SER A 156 -7.51 -21.14 -9.99
C SER A 156 -8.64 -21.90 -9.28
N ASP A 157 -9.42 -22.70 -10.02
CA ASP A 157 -10.56 -23.44 -9.45
C ASP A 157 -10.16 -24.83 -8.94
N VAL A 158 -8.92 -25.26 -9.18
CA VAL A 158 -8.41 -26.55 -8.71
C VAL A 158 -7.85 -26.40 -7.30
N GLU A 159 -8.46 -27.09 -6.34
CA GLU A 159 -7.99 -27.10 -4.96
C GLU A 159 -6.73 -27.93 -4.79
N LYS A 160 -5.68 -27.36 -4.15
CA LYS A 160 -4.47 -28.12 -3.80
C LYS A 160 -4.80 -29.17 -2.74
N PRO A 161 -4.15 -30.35 -2.79
CA PRO A 161 -4.25 -31.34 -1.73
C PRO A 161 -3.87 -30.76 -0.36
N THR A 162 -4.49 -31.27 0.70
CA THR A 162 -4.26 -30.78 2.07
C THR A 162 -2.81 -30.98 2.54
N GLY A 163 -2.09 -31.94 1.95
CA GLY A 163 -0.70 -32.26 2.26
C GLY A 163 -0.51 -32.97 3.60
N TYR A 164 0.64 -32.76 4.24
CA TYR A 164 0.98 -33.38 5.51
C TYR A 164 0.45 -32.51 6.67
N THR A 165 -0.41 -33.10 7.50
CA THR A 165 -1.12 -32.39 8.57
C THR A 165 -0.55 -32.61 9.97
N GLU A 166 0.33 -33.62 10.13
CA GLU A 166 0.97 -33.89 11.42
C GLU A 166 2.13 -32.92 11.69
N ASP A 167 2.63 -32.92 12.93
CA ASP A 167 3.79 -32.09 13.28
C ASP A 167 5.07 -32.55 12.56
N LEU A 168 5.66 -31.62 11.83
CA LEU A 168 6.89 -31.83 11.06
C LEU A 168 8.16 -31.65 11.92
N LEU A 169 8.04 -31.04 13.10
CA LEU A 169 9.18 -30.82 13.98
C LEU A 169 9.81 -32.13 14.41
N ASN A 170 11.14 -32.17 14.40
CA ASN A 170 11.98 -33.33 14.71
C ASN A 170 11.84 -34.53 13.76
N LYS A 171 11.09 -34.42 12.66
CA LYS A 171 11.09 -35.43 11.60
C LYS A 171 12.33 -35.28 10.72
N THR A 172 12.81 -36.40 10.19
CA THR A 172 13.91 -36.41 9.21
C THR A 172 13.33 -36.44 7.80
N ILE A 173 13.77 -35.51 6.98
CA ILE A 173 13.42 -35.39 5.56
C ILE A 173 14.61 -35.81 4.77
N GLN A 174 14.39 -36.64 3.74
CA GLN A 174 15.37 -36.97 2.73
C GLN A 174 15.26 -35.99 1.57
N LEU A 175 16.29 -35.16 1.37
CA LEU A 175 16.36 -34.17 0.28
C LEU A 175 17.26 -34.72 -0.84
N SER A 176 16.67 -35.03 -1.99
CA SER A 176 17.34 -35.42 -3.19
C SER A 176 17.45 -34.25 -4.15
N ILE A 177 18.64 -33.90 -4.60
CA ILE A 177 18.90 -32.79 -5.53
C ILE A 177 19.46 -33.41 -6.81
N SER A 178 18.88 -33.06 -7.94
CA SER A 178 19.26 -33.56 -9.25
C SER A 178 20.04 -32.51 -10.03
N LYS A 179 21.22 -32.90 -10.54
CA LYS A 179 21.96 -32.04 -11.47
C LYS A 179 21.41 -32.21 -12.87
N THR A 180 20.96 -31.10 -13.46
CA THR A 180 20.40 -31.07 -14.80
C THR A 180 21.40 -30.47 -15.78
N ASN A 181 21.58 -31.11 -16.94
CA ASN A 181 22.34 -30.53 -18.04
C ASN A 181 21.50 -29.48 -18.74
N ASN A 182 21.96 -28.23 -18.71
CA ASN A 182 21.21 -27.06 -19.23
C ASN A 182 20.98 -27.14 -20.76
N ASP A 183 21.84 -27.83 -21.51
CA ASP A 183 21.73 -27.94 -22.97
C ASP A 183 20.74 -29.02 -23.39
N THR A 184 20.67 -30.12 -22.64
CA THR A 184 19.87 -31.28 -22.99
C THR A 184 18.63 -31.50 -22.13
N GLY A 185 18.51 -30.81 -21.01
CA GLY A 185 17.44 -31.00 -20.01
C GLY A 185 17.47 -32.35 -19.29
N LYS A 186 18.55 -33.15 -19.46
CA LYS A 186 18.66 -34.47 -18.86
C LYS A 186 19.34 -34.43 -17.50
N THR A 187 18.87 -35.25 -16.57
CA THR A 187 19.50 -35.43 -15.26
C THR A 187 20.83 -36.18 -15.41
N GLU A 188 21.93 -35.57 -14.98
CA GLU A 188 23.29 -36.14 -15.00
C GLU A 188 23.60 -36.92 -13.71
N GLY A 189 22.90 -36.67 -12.62
CA GLY A 189 23.08 -37.34 -11.34
C GLY A 189 22.17 -36.81 -10.28
N THR A 190 22.01 -37.59 -9.21
CA THR A 190 21.20 -37.16 -8.03
C THR A 190 22.01 -37.39 -6.76
N LYS A 191 22.01 -36.44 -5.86
CA LYS A 191 22.64 -36.55 -4.54
C LYS A 191 21.60 -36.38 -3.46
N THR A 192 21.65 -37.22 -2.44
CA THR A 192 20.63 -37.27 -1.39
C THR A 192 21.25 -36.94 -0.03
N TYR A 193 20.54 -36.19 0.75
CA TYR A 193 20.92 -35.75 2.10
C TYR A 193 19.77 -35.99 3.06
N ASP A 194 20.08 -36.35 4.30
CA ASP A 194 19.10 -36.50 5.37
C ASP A 194 19.19 -35.29 6.32
N PHE A 195 18.09 -34.57 6.46
CA PHE A 195 18.00 -33.38 7.30
C PHE A 195 16.90 -33.51 8.33
N LYS A 196 17.18 -33.07 9.56
CA LYS A 196 16.22 -32.99 10.63
C LYS A 196 15.55 -31.60 10.62
N VAL A 197 14.21 -31.56 10.55
CA VAL A 197 13.44 -30.31 10.66
C VAL A 197 13.41 -29.88 12.10
N VAL A 198 13.92 -28.69 12.43
CA VAL A 198 13.97 -28.14 13.79
C VAL A 198 13.20 -26.83 13.95
N GLY A 199 12.78 -26.21 12.86
CA GLY A 199 11.99 -24.98 12.87
C GLY A 199 11.12 -24.84 11.63
N ILE A 200 10.05 -24.10 11.78
CA ILE A 200 9.10 -23.73 10.73
C ILE A 200 9.02 -22.21 10.73
N THR A 201 9.18 -21.57 9.58
CA THR A 201 9.08 -20.10 9.47
C THR A 201 7.70 -19.59 9.84
N LYS A 202 7.60 -18.32 10.18
CA LYS A 202 6.32 -17.66 10.46
C LYS A 202 5.38 -17.74 9.26
N LYS A 203 4.07 -17.83 9.53
CA LYS A 203 3.03 -17.78 8.51
C LYS A 203 3.21 -16.49 7.68
N PRO A 204 3.23 -16.57 6.34
CA PRO A 204 3.21 -15.39 5.49
C PRO A 204 2.03 -14.47 5.81
N SER A 205 2.21 -13.18 5.66
CA SER A 205 1.18 -12.17 5.94
C SER A 205 -0.02 -12.23 4.99
N GLN A 206 0.17 -12.83 3.83
CA GLN A 206 -0.86 -13.01 2.80
C GLN A 206 -1.03 -14.50 2.49
N GLU A 207 -2.27 -14.98 2.35
CA GLU A 207 -2.55 -16.39 2.10
C GLU A 207 -2.05 -16.90 0.73
N TRP A 208 -1.97 -16.01 -0.25
CA TRP A 208 -1.43 -16.34 -1.58
C TRP A 208 0.10 -16.44 -1.62
N MET A 209 0.80 -15.96 -0.58
CA MET A 209 2.26 -16.10 -0.45
C MET A 209 2.57 -17.46 0.17
N GLU A 210 3.03 -18.39 -0.65
CA GLU A 210 3.47 -19.69 -0.16
C GLU A 210 4.96 -19.67 0.16
N ASP A 211 5.33 -19.91 1.42
CA ASP A 211 6.70 -20.14 1.85
C ASP A 211 6.96 -21.66 1.93
N THR A 212 7.61 -22.21 0.90
CA THR A 212 8.02 -23.63 0.83
C THR A 212 9.53 -23.79 0.88
N ASN A 213 10.27 -22.74 1.27
CA ASN A 213 11.73 -22.73 1.29
C ASN A 213 12.29 -23.78 2.26
N ILE A 214 13.47 -24.29 1.93
CA ILE A 214 14.30 -25.14 2.80
C ILE A 214 15.57 -24.36 3.12
N PHE A 215 15.72 -23.89 4.35
CA PHE A 215 16.90 -23.18 4.80
C PHE A 215 17.92 -24.16 5.35
N ILE A 216 19.07 -24.25 4.67
CA ILE A 216 20.17 -25.16 4.97
C ILE A 216 21.40 -24.34 5.34
N SER A 217 22.26 -24.88 6.21
CA SER A 217 23.54 -24.24 6.58
C SER A 217 24.42 -23.98 5.35
N ASP A 218 25.02 -22.78 5.30
CA ASP A 218 25.98 -22.37 4.29
C ASP A 218 27.25 -23.25 4.23
N GLN A 219 27.49 -24.09 5.22
CA GLN A 219 28.58 -25.07 5.22
C GLN A 219 28.44 -26.08 4.09
N PHE A 220 27.20 -26.39 3.66
CA PHE A 220 26.94 -27.23 2.50
C PHE A 220 27.27 -26.55 1.15
N LYS A 221 27.53 -25.26 1.12
CA LYS A 221 27.83 -24.52 -0.12
C LYS A 221 28.98 -25.11 -0.91
N LYS A 222 30.04 -25.58 -0.22
CA LYS A 222 31.20 -26.24 -0.89
C LYS A 222 30.81 -27.59 -1.52
N ASP A 223 29.98 -28.35 -0.83
CA ASP A 223 29.52 -29.65 -1.29
C ASP A 223 28.55 -29.53 -2.47
N PHE A 224 27.62 -28.59 -2.37
CA PHE A 224 26.71 -28.26 -3.45
C PHE A 224 27.45 -27.70 -4.67
N SER A 225 28.42 -26.79 -4.48
CA SER A 225 29.24 -26.25 -5.58
C SER A 225 30.08 -27.30 -6.33
N LYS A 226 30.50 -28.36 -5.65
CA LYS A 226 31.20 -29.47 -6.30
C LYS A 226 30.26 -30.31 -7.15
N PHE A 227 29.03 -30.48 -6.73
CA PHE A 227 28.05 -31.33 -7.39
C PHE A 227 27.28 -30.58 -8.49
N LEU A 228 26.84 -29.37 -8.24
CA LEU A 228 25.85 -28.63 -9.07
C LEU A 228 26.47 -27.58 -9.99
N ASP A 229 27.74 -27.27 -9.90
CA ASP A 229 28.35 -26.11 -10.58
C ASP A 229 27.53 -24.82 -10.43
N LEU A 230 27.46 -24.30 -9.20
CA LEU A 230 26.63 -23.14 -8.83
C LEU A 230 26.99 -21.79 -9.55
N LYS A 231 27.89 -21.85 -10.57
CA LYS A 231 28.30 -20.65 -11.32
C LYS A 231 27.50 -20.41 -12.59
N GLY A 232 26.76 -21.40 -13.06
CA GLY A 232 26.13 -21.41 -14.38
C GLY A 232 24.66 -20.93 -14.44
N GLY A 233 24.17 -20.10 -13.53
CA GLY A 233 22.76 -19.70 -13.50
C GLY A 233 21.85 -20.61 -12.66
N ASN A 234 22.40 -21.71 -12.13
CA ASN A 234 21.67 -22.67 -11.30
C ASN A 234 21.56 -22.24 -9.82
N ALA A 235 22.16 -21.10 -9.49
CA ALA A 235 22.06 -20.51 -8.17
C ALA A 235 22.15 -18.99 -8.25
N GLU A 236 21.36 -18.32 -7.43
CA GLU A 236 21.39 -16.87 -7.25
C GLU A 236 21.90 -16.52 -5.86
N LYS A 237 22.88 -15.61 -5.83
CA LYS A 237 23.38 -15.05 -4.59
C LYS A 237 22.68 -13.74 -4.30
N SER A 238 21.99 -13.65 -3.16
CA SER A 238 21.42 -12.42 -2.64
C SER A 238 22.10 -12.01 -1.34
N ILE A 239 22.27 -10.71 -1.18
CA ILE A 239 22.80 -10.13 0.05
C ILE A 239 21.77 -9.18 0.60
N LYS A 240 21.43 -9.38 1.88
CA LYS A 240 20.45 -8.59 2.58
C LYS A 240 21.10 -7.92 3.79
N VAL A 241 20.91 -6.62 3.91
CA VAL A 241 21.35 -5.83 5.06
C VAL A 241 20.13 -5.55 5.93
N TYR A 242 20.25 -5.79 7.21
CA TYR A 242 19.18 -5.53 8.17
C TYR A 242 19.58 -4.35 9.07
N ALA A 243 18.77 -3.32 9.06
CA ALA A 243 18.93 -2.19 9.98
C ALA A 243 18.55 -2.59 11.41
N ASP A 244 19.12 -1.92 12.39
CA ASP A 244 18.81 -2.12 13.81
C ASP A 244 17.38 -1.68 14.16
N LYS A 245 16.88 -0.62 13.47
CA LYS A 245 15.52 -0.04 13.62
C LYS A 245 14.97 0.39 12.27
N PHE A 246 13.65 0.41 12.15
CA PHE A 246 12.96 0.90 10.96
C PHE A 246 13.33 2.35 10.62
N ASP A 247 13.43 3.23 11.62
CA ASP A 247 13.75 4.65 11.42
C ASP A 247 15.13 4.88 10.78
N ASN A 248 16.02 3.90 10.87
CA ASN A 248 17.37 3.96 10.30
C ASN A 248 17.45 3.38 8.87
N VAL A 249 16.38 2.74 8.36
CA VAL A 249 16.39 2.08 7.05
C VAL A 249 16.61 3.08 5.92
N GLU A 250 15.90 4.21 5.95
CA GLU A 250 16.00 5.23 4.91
C GLU A 250 17.42 5.80 4.84
N GLN A 251 18.00 6.18 6.00
CA GLN A 251 19.36 6.70 6.07
C GLN A 251 20.37 5.66 5.59
N LEU A 252 20.27 4.42 6.08
CA LEU A 252 21.20 3.35 5.69
C LEU A 252 21.09 3.02 4.20
N THR A 253 19.88 3.06 3.63
CA THR A 253 19.65 2.86 2.20
C THR A 253 20.34 3.97 1.39
N ASN A 254 20.23 5.22 1.83
CA ASN A 254 20.88 6.36 1.18
C ASN A 254 22.40 6.26 1.28
N ASP A 255 22.96 5.97 2.48
CA ASP A 255 24.40 5.82 2.70
C ASP A 255 24.98 4.73 1.78
N LEU A 256 24.29 3.59 1.65
CA LEU A 256 24.70 2.51 0.73
C LEU A 256 24.60 2.94 -0.74
N SER A 257 23.55 3.67 -1.11
CA SER A 257 23.36 4.16 -2.48
C SER A 257 24.43 5.18 -2.86
N ASP A 258 24.77 6.11 -1.97
CA ASP A 258 25.81 7.14 -2.17
C ASP A 258 27.21 6.52 -2.36
N ASP A 259 27.46 5.36 -1.72
CA ASP A 259 28.69 4.58 -1.91
C ASP A 259 28.65 3.64 -3.15
N GLY A 260 27.62 3.78 -4.00
CA GLY A 260 27.51 3.10 -5.29
C GLY A 260 26.97 1.68 -5.19
N TYR A 261 26.30 1.30 -4.09
CA TYR A 261 25.53 0.05 -4.04
C TYR A 261 24.14 0.26 -4.64
N LYS A 262 23.74 -0.68 -5.49
CA LYS A 262 22.34 -0.76 -5.94
C LYS A 262 21.53 -1.44 -4.87
N VAL A 263 20.69 -0.69 -4.19
CA VAL A 263 19.92 -1.18 -3.05
C VAL A 263 18.42 -0.97 -3.25
N MET A 264 17.64 -1.84 -2.66
CA MET A 264 16.17 -1.74 -2.63
C MET A 264 15.68 -2.06 -1.22
N SER A 265 14.85 -1.18 -0.67
CA SER A 265 14.26 -1.31 0.65
C SER A 265 12.79 -0.95 0.62
N VAL A 266 12.04 -1.35 1.64
CA VAL A 266 10.63 -0.96 1.80
C VAL A 266 10.46 0.56 1.75
N THR A 267 11.40 1.32 2.33
CA THR A 267 11.35 2.79 2.30
C THR A 267 11.51 3.35 0.90
N THR A 268 12.39 2.77 0.06
CA THR A 268 12.55 3.16 -1.35
C THR A 268 11.29 2.86 -2.16
N GLU A 269 10.70 1.69 -1.98
CA GLU A 269 9.44 1.32 -2.63
C GLU A 269 8.30 2.27 -2.22
N LEU A 270 8.19 2.55 -0.91
CA LEU A 270 7.19 3.48 -0.39
C LEU A 270 7.40 4.92 -0.87
N GLN A 271 8.64 5.38 -1.07
CA GLN A 271 8.92 6.69 -1.68
C GLN A 271 8.41 6.76 -3.12
N GLY A 272 8.63 5.72 -3.92
CA GLY A 272 8.09 5.62 -5.27
C GLY A 272 6.56 5.69 -5.28
N VAL A 273 5.91 4.88 -4.45
CA VAL A 273 4.45 4.88 -4.24
C VAL A 273 3.98 6.26 -3.80
N ASN A 274 4.61 6.87 -2.78
CA ASN A 274 4.23 8.18 -2.27
C ASN A 274 4.33 9.28 -3.33
N THR A 275 5.39 9.27 -4.15
CA THR A 275 5.59 10.23 -5.24
C THR A 275 4.51 10.10 -6.30
N PHE A 276 4.21 8.87 -6.74
CA PHE A 276 3.13 8.60 -7.68
C PHE A 276 1.79 9.12 -7.16
N PHE A 277 1.44 8.75 -5.91
CA PHE A 277 0.18 9.18 -5.31
C PHE A 277 0.13 10.66 -4.97
N LEU A 278 1.26 11.32 -4.75
CA LEU A 278 1.32 12.78 -4.61
C LEU A 278 0.82 13.46 -5.90
N VAL A 279 1.37 13.09 -7.05
CA VAL A 279 0.97 13.64 -8.35
C VAL A 279 -0.50 13.31 -8.64
N PHE A 280 -0.91 12.06 -8.41
CA PHE A 280 -2.28 11.62 -8.61
C PHE A 280 -3.27 12.41 -7.73
N LYS A 281 -2.99 12.57 -6.43
CA LYS A 281 -3.82 13.35 -5.51
C LYS A 281 -3.90 14.82 -5.89
N ILE A 282 -2.81 15.43 -6.34
CA ILE A 282 -2.81 16.81 -6.85
C ILE A 282 -3.79 16.93 -8.02
N GLY A 283 -3.77 15.97 -8.96
CA GLY A 283 -4.71 15.92 -10.08
C GLY A 283 -6.18 15.82 -9.61
N LEU A 284 -6.46 14.94 -8.66
CA LEU A 284 -7.81 14.77 -8.11
C LEU A 284 -8.30 16.03 -7.36
N ILE A 285 -7.42 16.65 -6.57
CA ILE A 285 -7.71 17.92 -5.87
C ILE A 285 -7.98 19.01 -6.88
N PHE A 286 -7.23 19.08 -7.98
CA PHE A 286 -7.44 20.06 -9.04
C PHE A 286 -8.82 19.90 -9.70
N VAL A 287 -9.24 18.69 -10.02
CA VAL A 287 -10.58 18.41 -10.56
C VAL A 287 -11.67 18.82 -9.54
N GLY A 288 -11.48 18.45 -8.26
CA GLY A 288 -12.39 18.88 -7.20
C GLY A 288 -12.44 20.40 -7.01
N PHE A 289 -11.30 21.08 -7.17
CA PHE A 289 -11.23 22.54 -7.11
C PHE A 289 -12.04 23.22 -8.22
N ILE A 290 -12.08 22.64 -9.44
CA ILE A 290 -12.94 23.13 -10.53
C ILE A 290 -14.42 23.11 -10.09
N ALA A 291 -14.86 22.03 -9.43
CA ALA A 291 -16.23 21.95 -8.91
C ALA A 291 -16.52 23.06 -7.88
N VAL A 292 -15.54 23.37 -7.01
CA VAL A 292 -15.65 24.48 -6.06
C VAL A 292 -15.71 25.83 -6.77
N LEU A 293 -14.96 26.04 -7.86
CA LEU A 293 -15.05 27.25 -8.67
C LEU A 293 -16.43 27.42 -9.32
N ILE A 294 -17.04 26.34 -9.79
CA ILE A 294 -18.41 26.38 -10.31
C ILE A 294 -19.39 26.82 -9.20
N SER A 295 -19.25 26.25 -8.00
CA SER A 295 -20.03 26.66 -6.84
C SER A 295 -19.83 28.15 -6.47
N ALA A 296 -18.59 28.67 -6.67
CA ALA A 296 -18.26 30.07 -6.45
C ALA A 296 -19.12 31.03 -7.27
N ILE A 297 -19.46 30.67 -8.51
CA ILE A 297 -20.36 31.45 -9.38
C ILE A 297 -21.76 31.49 -8.76
N GLY A 298 -22.23 30.38 -8.20
CA GLY A 298 -23.51 30.30 -7.48
C GLY A 298 -23.55 31.23 -6.28
N ILE A 299 -22.48 31.25 -5.47
CA ILE A 299 -22.34 32.15 -4.30
C ILE A 299 -22.32 33.60 -4.76
N PHE A 300 -21.54 33.95 -5.79
CA PHE A 300 -21.45 35.32 -6.34
C PHE A 300 -22.81 35.79 -6.79
N ASN A 301 -23.56 35.00 -7.54
CA ASN A 301 -24.88 35.36 -8.06
C ASN A 301 -25.89 35.55 -6.89
N THR A 302 -25.88 34.63 -5.92
CA THR A 302 -26.77 34.72 -4.74
C THR A 302 -26.48 35.95 -3.90
N MET A 303 -25.20 36.24 -3.64
CA MET A 303 -24.80 37.43 -2.87
C MET A 303 -25.06 38.72 -3.60
N THR A 304 -24.88 38.78 -4.93
CA THR A 304 -25.20 39.95 -5.75
C THR A 304 -26.68 40.27 -5.65
N MET A 305 -27.52 39.26 -5.73
CA MET A 305 -28.97 39.43 -5.62
C MET A 305 -29.40 39.80 -4.18
N ALA A 306 -28.80 39.21 -3.16
CA ALA A 306 -29.02 39.54 -1.77
C ALA A 306 -28.73 41.05 -1.49
N VAL A 307 -27.64 41.58 -2.06
CA VAL A 307 -27.29 43.00 -1.98
C VAL A 307 -28.38 43.86 -2.64
N THR A 308 -28.84 43.46 -3.84
CA THR A 308 -29.88 44.22 -4.57
C THR A 308 -31.21 44.22 -3.83
N GLU A 309 -31.62 43.09 -3.26
CA GLU A 309 -32.86 42.98 -2.47
C GLU A 309 -32.84 43.78 -1.16
N ARG A 310 -31.65 43.89 -0.53
CA ARG A 310 -31.44 44.60 0.73
C ARG A 310 -30.91 46.04 0.53
N THR A 311 -31.06 46.60 -0.69
CA THR A 311 -30.51 47.93 -1.01
C THR A 311 -31.08 49.02 -0.08
N GLN A 312 -32.36 48.97 0.27
CA GLN A 312 -33.00 49.88 1.19
C GLN A 312 -32.48 49.76 2.62
N GLU A 313 -32.33 48.51 3.14
CA GLU A 313 -31.77 48.28 4.47
C GLU A 313 -30.31 48.81 4.55
N ILE A 314 -29.51 48.61 3.47
CA ILE A 314 -28.15 49.16 3.35
C ILE A 314 -28.19 50.69 3.37
N GLY A 315 -29.15 51.30 2.65
CA GLY A 315 -29.35 52.75 2.62
C GLY A 315 -29.65 53.31 4.02
N ILE A 316 -30.58 52.69 4.77
CA ILE A 316 -30.92 53.04 6.15
C ILE A 316 -29.69 52.91 7.05
N MET A 317 -28.97 51.78 7.01
CA MET A 317 -27.75 51.60 7.81
C MET A 317 -26.71 52.69 7.55
N LYS A 318 -26.54 53.12 6.32
CA LYS A 318 -25.63 54.21 5.94
C LYS A 318 -26.16 55.58 6.45
N ALA A 319 -27.46 55.83 6.36
CA ALA A 319 -28.08 57.07 6.85
C ALA A 319 -27.90 57.28 8.35
N ILE A 320 -27.92 56.20 9.15
CA ILE A 320 -27.67 56.21 10.59
C ILE A 320 -26.17 56.12 10.96
N GLY A 321 -25.24 56.19 9.96
CA GLY A 321 -23.82 56.32 10.20
C GLY A 321 -23.03 55.02 10.19
N ALA A 322 -23.56 53.87 9.69
CA ALA A 322 -22.80 52.65 9.58
C ALA A 322 -21.62 52.82 8.60
N SER A 323 -20.41 52.45 9.04
CA SER A 323 -19.22 52.54 8.19
C SER A 323 -19.26 51.50 7.04
N PRO A 324 -18.69 51.83 5.88
CA PRO A 324 -18.60 50.88 4.75
C PRO A 324 -17.95 49.54 5.11
N SER A 325 -17.03 49.55 6.07
CA SER A 325 -16.34 48.34 6.54
C SER A 325 -17.30 47.39 7.29
N ILE A 326 -18.23 47.89 8.08
CA ILE A 326 -19.23 47.10 8.79
C ILE A 326 -20.14 46.40 7.78
N ILE A 327 -20.66 47.16 6.78
CA ILE A 327 -21.52 46.61 5.74
C ILE A 327 -20.80 45.50 4.95
N ARG A 328 -19.55 45.78 4.56
CA ARG A 328 -18.71 44.77 3.84
C ARG A 328 -18.51 43.51 4.67
N ARG A 329 -18.15 43.65 5.97
CA ARG A 329 -17.91 42.52 6.87
C ARG A 329 -19.17 41.66 7.06
N MET A 330 -20.34 42.27 7.14
CA MET A 330 -21.62 41.57 7.25
C MET A 330 -21.85 40.61 6.07
N PHE A 331 -21.68 41.08 4.82
CA PHE A 331 -21.84 40.25 3.64
C PHE A 331 -20.72 39.18 3.49
N LEU A 332 -19.49 39.50 3.89
CA LEU A 332 -18.40 38.52 3.89
C LEU A 332 -18.64 37.40 4.92
N MET A 333 -19.17 37.72 6.09
CA MET A 333 -19.56 36.72 7.10
C MET A 333 -20.71 35.84 6.61
N GLU A 334 -21.68 36.40 5.86
CA GLU A 334 -22.78 35.65 5.27
C GLU A 334 -22.23 34.65 4.20
N SER A 335 -21.28 35.09 3.36
CA SER A 335 -20.61 34.23 2.39
C SER A 335 -19.78 33.14 3.08
N ALA A 336 -19.02 33.48 4.13
CA ALA A 336 -18.23 32.52 4.90
C ALA A 336 -19.14 31.48 5.56
N TYR A 337 -20.28 31.92 6.12
CA TYR A 337 -21.24 30.98 6.72
C TYR A 337 -21.80 29.98 5.71
N ILE A 338 -22.13 30.40 4.48
CA ILE A 338 -22.57 29.52 3.40
C ILE A 338 -21.44 28.49 3.06
N GLY A 339 -20.20 28.96 2.94
CA GLY A 339 -19.06 28.12 2.64
C GLY A 339 -18.78 27.07 3.73
N ILE A 340 -18.79 27.48 4.99
CA ILE A 340 -18.57 26.60 6.15
C ILE A 340 -19.71 25.59 6.27
N LEU A 341 -20.97 26.05 6.17
CA LEU A 341 -22.14 25.19 6.30
C LEU A 341 -22.17 24.15 5.17
N GLY A 342 -21.89 24.58 3.93
CA GLY A 342 -21.76 23.67 2.78
C GLY A 342 -20.63 22.66 2.94
N SER A 343 -19.47 23.08 3.45
CA SER A 343 -18.34 22.18 3.67
C SER A 343 -18.63 21.16 4.77
N VAL A 344 -19.23 21.55 5.88
CA VAL A 344 -19.59 20.60 6.96
C VAL A 344 -20.56 19.54 6.47
N ILE A 345 -21.63 19.93 5.78
CA ILE A 345 -22.59 18.98 5.22
C ILE A 345 -21.91 18.12 4.15
N GLY A 346 -21.09 18.71 3.28
CA GLY A 346 -20.33 18.00 2.25
C GLY A 346 -19.40 16.93 2.83
N ILE A 347 -18.71 17.23 3.91
CA ILE A 347 -17.84 16.28 4.62
C ILE A 347 -18.65 15.12 5.20
N ILE A 348 -19.80 15.41 5.85
CA ILE A 348 -20.68 14.35 6.39
C ILE A 348 -21.12 13.40 5.27
N ILE A 349 -21.55 13.96 4.13
CA ILE A 349 -21.93 13.16 2.96
C ILE A 349 -20.72 12.34 2.46
N SER A 350 -19.53 12.94 2.41
CA SER A 350 -18.31 12.26 1.96
C SER A 350 -17.94 11.06 2.84
N TYR A 351 -18.09 11.17 4.16
CA TYR A 351 -17.90 10.02 5.05
C TYR A 351 -18.94 8.92 4.80
N GLY A 352 -20.21 9.29 4.54
CA GLY A 352 -21.25 8.33 4.16
C GLY A 352 -20.92 7.60 2.84
N VAL A 353 -20.48 8.34 1.82
CA VAL A 353 -20.07 7.78 0.53
C VAL A 353 -18.82 6.90 0.70
N SER A 354 -17.81 7.36 1.44
CA SER A 354 -16.60 6.60 1.73
C SER A 354 -16.91 5.26 2.41
N PHE A 355 -17.80 5.27 3.38
CA PHE A 355 -18.27 4.05 4.04
C PHE A 355 -18.98 3.11 3.05
N ALA A 356 -19.88 3.64 2.22
CA ALA A 356 -20.59 2.85 1.21
C ALA A 356 -19.62 2.25 0.17
N VAL A 357 -18.61 3.00 -0.28
CA VAL A 357 -17.58 2.51 -1.21
C VAL A 357 -16.78 1.36 -0.59
N ASN A 358 -16.32 1.52 0.64
CA ASN A 358 -15.54 0.47 1.33
C ASN A 358 -16.36 -0.79 1.62
N LEU A 359 -17.70 -0.68 1.70
CA LEU A 359 -18.58 -1.83 1.85
C LEU A 359 -18.91 -2.49 0.50
N ALA A 360 -19.21 -1.69 -0.52
CA ALA A 360 -19.72 -2.17 -1.80
C ALA A 360 -18.62 -2.73 -2.71
N VAL A 361 -17.44 -2.07 -2.77
CA VAL A 361 -16.38 -2.46 -3.71
C VAL A 361 -15.85 -3.87 -3.44
N PRO A 362 -15.54 -4.31 -2.22
CA PRO A 362 -15.14 -5.68 -1.94
C PRO A 362 -16.19 -6.72 -2.37
N VAL A 363 -17.48 -6.41 -2.13
CA VAL A 363 -18.59 -7.30 -2.53
C VAL A 363 -18.68 -7.43 -4.05
N ILE A 364 -18.55 -6.32 -4.78
CA ILE A 364 -18.56 -6.31 -6.24
C ILE A 364 -17.36 -7.08 -6.80
N LEU A 365 -16.16 -6.87 -6.25
CA LEU A 365 -14.96 -7.58 -6.68
C LEU A 365 -15.08 -9.09 -6.47
N LYS A 366 -15.64 -9.53 -5.34
CA LYS A 366 -15.93 -10.95 -5.08
C LYS A 366 -16.94 -11.53 -6.09
N ALA A 367 -17.95 -10.75 -6.46
CA ALA A 367 -18.97 -11.18 -7.40
C ALA A 367 -18.47 -11.30 -8.87
N VAL A 368 -17.51 -10.45 -9.26
CA VAL A 368 -16.97 -10.39 -10.63
C VAL A 368 -15.69 -11.21 -10.79
N GLY A 369 -14.86 -11.29 -9.73
CA GLY A 369 -13.51 -11.86 -9.79
C GLY A 369 -13.42 -13.38 -9.53
N GLY A 370 -14.54 -14.08 -9.29
CA GLY A 370 -14.50 -15.50 -8.93
C GLY A 370 -13.77 -15.75 -7.59
N LYS A 371 -13.47 -17.01 -7.29
CA LYS A 371 -12.79 -17.46 -6.05
C LYS A 371 -11.27 -17.14 -6.01
N THR A 372 -10.79 -16.12 -6.73
CA THR A 372 -9.39 -15.73 -6.64
C THR A 372 -9.11 -15.09 -5.29
N GLY A 373 -8.21 -15.65 -4.50
CA GLY A 373 -7.57 -15.29 -3.22
C GLY A 373 -7.68 -13.87 -2.61
N ALA A 374 -8.73 -13.13 -2.96
CA ALA A 374 -9.01 -11.78 -2.46
C ALA A 374 -9.75 -11.79 -1.11
N GLU A 375 -9.97 -12.96 -0.50
CA GLU A 375 -10.83 -13.09 0.70
C GLU A 375 -10.23 -12.43 1.93
N ASP A 376 -8.90 -12.32 2.04
CA ASP A 376 -8.23 -11.81 3.23
C ASP A 376 -7.57 -10.42 3.09
N LEU A 377 -7.65 -9.79 1.91
CA LEU A 377 -7.09 -8.46 1.73
C LEU A 377 -8.10 -7.40 2.21
N HIS A 378 -7.80 -6.76 3.32
CA HIS A 378 -8.54 -5.59 3.80
C HIS A 378 -8.24 -4.38 2.92
N TYR A 379 -8.87 -4.31 1.74
CA TYR A 379 -8.74 -3.17 0.85
C TYR A 379 -9.48 -1.95 1.40
N THR A 380 -8.75 -0.88 1.65
CA THR A 380 -9.32 0.43 1.95
C THR A 380 -9.39 1.25 0.67
N PHE A 381 -10.53 1.24 -0.03
CA PHE A 381 -10.70 1.97 -1.30
C PHE A 381 -10.87 3.47 -1.12
N SER A 382 -11.37 3.89 0.02
CA SER A 382 -11.57 5.29 0.34
C SER A 382 -11.16 5.57 1.79
N TYR A 383 -10.24 6.53 1.96
CA TYR A 383 -9.75 6.98 3.26
C TYR A 383 -9.75 8.51 3.32
N ILE A 384 -10.39 9.08 4.33
CA ILE A 384 -10.50 10.53 4.53
C ILE A 384 -9.58 10.93 5.70
N PRO A 385 -8.33 11.33 5.46
CA PRO A 385 -7.45 11.83 6.52
C PRO A 385 -7.92 13.20 7.02
N LEU A 386 -7.63 13.53 8.26
CA LEU A 386 -8.00 14.83 8.86
C LEU A 386 -7.40 16.01 8.08
N SER A 387 -6.22 15.85 7.51
CA SER A 387 -5.59 16.87 6.65
C SER A 387 -6.45 17.23 5.44
N LEU A 388 -7.05 16.23 4.78
CA LEU A 388 -7.95 16.44 3.65
C LEU A 388 -9.21 17.24 4.08
N VAL A 389 -9.78 16.89 5.24
CA VAL A 389 -10.93 17.61 5.80
C VAL A 389 -10.61 19.08 6.03
N VAL A 390 -9.47 19.38 6.67
CA VAL A 390 -9.04 20.75 6.93
C VAL A 390 -8.80 21.51 5.62
N ILE A 391 -8.11 20.91 4.66
CA ILE A 391 -7.85 21.52 3.35
C ILE A 391 -9.16 21.80 2.63
N ALA A 392 -10.11 20.87 2.60
CA ALA A 392 -11.41 21.06 1.95
C ALA A 392 -12.21 22.22 2.58
N VAL A 393 -12.26 22.29 3.91
CA VAL A 393 -12.93 23.41 4.62
C VAL A 393 -12.28 24.75 4.27
N VAL A 394 -10.94 24.82 4.31
CA VAL A 394 -10.21 26.06 4.01
C VAL A 394 -10.44 26.50 2.56
N ILE A 395 -10.40 25.56 1.60
CA ILE A 395 -10.67 25.85 0.18
C ILE A 395 -12.12 26.35 0.02
N CYS A 396 -13.11 25.62 0.52
CA CYS A 396 -14.53 25.96 0.34
C CYS A 396 -14.88 27.29 1.03
N ALA A 397 -14.45 27.50 2.27
CA ALA A 397 -14.66 28.76 2.97
C ALA A 397 -13.91 29.93 2.30
N GLY A 398 -12.67 29.72 1.90
CA GLY A 398 -11.87 30.73 1.22
C GLY A 398 -12.49 31.18 -0.11
N VAL A 399 -12.90 30.22 -0.93
CA VAL A 399 -13.56 30.49 -2.22
C VAL A 399 -14.91 31.19 -1.99
N ALA A 400 -15.68 30.80 -0.97
CA ALA A 400 -16.93 31.44 -0.63
C ALA A 400 -16.73 32.93 -0.24
N VAL A 401 -15.71 33.23 0.59
CA VAL A 401 -15.37 34.61 0.98
C VAL A 401 -14.90 35.43 -0.24
N ILE A 402 -14.03 34.86 -1.08
CA ILE A 402 -13.54 35.54 -2.30
C ILE A 402 -14.69 35.83 -3.25
N SER A 403 -15.62 34.88 -3.46
CA SER A 403 -16.80 35.04 -4.31
C SER A 403 -17.77 36.11 -3.79
N GLY A 404 -17.90 36.22 -2.47
CA GLY A 404 -18.72 37.27 -1.82
C GLY A 404 -18.07 38.65 -1.79
N MET A 405 -16.77 38.77 -2.10
CA MET A 405 -16.05 40.04 -1.93
C MET A 405 -16.51 41.15 -2.87
N ASN A 406 -16.76 40.82 -4.15
CA ASN A 406 -17.26 41.80 -5.13
C ASN A 406 -18.70 42.28 -4.83
N PRO A 407 -19.67 41.39 -4.55
CA PRO A 407 -21.00 41.84 -4.10
C PRO A 407 -20.94 42.69 -2.83
N ALA A 408 -20.14 42.30 -1.84
CA ALA A 408 -19.94 43.06 -0.61
C ALA A 408 -19.36 44.47 -0.86
N ARG A 409 -18.43 44.61 -1.79
CA ARG A 409 -17.91 45.92 -2.22
C ARG A 409 -18.99 46.77 -2.93
N LYS A 410 -19.84 46.18 -3.78
CA LYS A 410 -20.95 46.88 -4.43
C LYS A 410 -21.94 47.41 -3.41
N ALA A 411 -22.26 46.60 -2.37
CA ALA A 411 -23.12 47.03 -1.27
C ALA A 411 -22.61 48.34 -0.58
N THR A 412 -21.28 48.44 -0.40
CA THR A 412 -20.70 49.66 0.22
C THR A 412 -20.76 50.90 -0.69
N LYS A 413 -20.95 50.75 -2.00
CA LYS A 413 -21.07 51.88 -2.95
C LYS A 413 -22.51 52.33 -3.19
N THR A 414 -23.51 51.69 -2.59
CA THR A 414 -24.93 52.08 -2.72
C THR A 414 -25.13 53.51 -2.26
N ASN A 415 -25.78 54.32 -3.10
CA ASN A 415 -26.11 55.70 -2.77
C ASN A 415 -27.35 55.71 -1.88
N VAL A 416 -27.25 56.43 -0.76
CA VAL A 416 -28.33 56.52 0.27
C VAL A 416 -29.59 57.12 -0.32
N LEU A 417 -29.49 58.23 -1.11
CA LEU A 417 -30.66 58.90 -1.68
C LEU A 417 -31.40 57.99 -2.67
N THR A 418 -30.68 57.30 -3.55
CA THR A 418 -31.30 56.36 -4.52
C THR A 418 -31.85 55.12 -3.85
N ALA A 419 -31.27 54.67 -2.76
CA ALA A 419 -31.74 53.50 -2.00
C ALA A 419 -33.06 53.78 -1.29
N LEU A 420 -33.23 55.00 -0.76
CA LEU A 420 -34.46 55.43 -0.04
C LEU A 420 -35.59 55.90 -0.97
N ARG A 421 -35.25 56.34 -2.22
CA ARG A 421 -36.23 56.91 -3.19
C ARG A 421 -36.99 55.82 -3.98
N ARG A 422 -36.69 54.54 -3.80
CA ARG A 422 -37.24 53.42 -4.59
C ARG A 422 -38.69 53.03 -4.23
N GLU A 423 -39.37 53.76 -3.34
CA GLU A 423 -40.75 53.54 -2.95
C GLU A 423 -41.72 54.65 -3.40
N LEU A 424 -41.35 55.43 -4.44
CA LEU A 424 -42.31 56.37 -5.05
C LEU A 424 -42.56 56.02 -6.49
#